data_6e695a5a67301fa8bfbd2f86917c786e
#
_entry.id   6e695a5a67301fa8bfbd2f86917c786e
#
_cell.length_a   1.000
_cell.length_b   1.000
_cell.length_c   1.000
_cell.angle_alpha   90.00
_cell.angle_beta   90.00
_cell.angle_gamma   90.00
#
_symmetry.space_group_name_H-M   'P 1'
#
loop_
_entity.id
_entity.type
_entity.pdbx_description
1 polymer ?
#
loop_
_entity_poly.entity_id
_entity_poly.type
_entity_poly.pdbx_seq_one_letter_code
_entity_poly.pdbx_strand_id
1 'polypeptide(L)'
;MLEECLKLDLKGSILLSHNGINFFLAGTKTSIRGFLLYLESDERFMGIDLKISYTDYQPFRRMLVKRKKEIISLGLDEIKPSEFTGLHVSPTEFKRMLDEKEDIVILDTRNDYETRIGSFEGAVDLDIQSFRDFPKSIEKLPDEYKSKTLVMYCTGGILSLIHIS
;
A
#
# COMPACT_ATOMS: atom_id res chain seq x y z
N MET A 1 -20.10 -2.96 -9.44
CA MET A 1 -19.24 -3.16 -8.26
C MET A 1 -19.93 -2.86 -6.93
N LEU A 2 -20.41 -1.64 -6.62
CA LEU A 2 -21.11 -1.40 -5.34
C LEU A 2 -22.33 -2.30 -5.16
N GLU A 3 -23.19 -2.38 -6.15
CA GLU A 3 -24.37 -3.26 -6.12
C GLU A 3 -24.01 -4.72 -5.86
N GLU A 4 -22.93 -5.20 -6.48
CA GLU A 4 -22.47 -6.57 -6.29
C GLU A 4 -21.97 -6.82 -4.87
N CYS A 5 -21.20 -5.88 -4.32
CA CYS A 5 -20.80 -5.95 -2.92
C CYS A 5 -22.02 -5.97 -1.95
N LEU A 6 -23.05 -5.17 -2.23
CA LEU A 6 -24.27 -5.13 -1.41
C LEU A 6 -25.07 -6.44 -1.52
N LYS A 7 -25.19 -7.03 -2.72
CA LYS A 7 -25.83 -8.36 -2.90
C LYS A 7 -25.11 -9.45 -2.11
N LEU A 8 -23.80 -9.36 -2.02
CA LEU A 8 -22.94 -10.31 -1.30
C LEU A 8 -22.80 -9.98 0.20
N ASP A 9 -23.53 -8.99 0.70
CA ASP A 9 -23.44 -8.51 2.11
C ASP A 9 -22.02 -8.20 2.55
N LEU A 10 -21.21 -7.62 1.66
CA LEU A 10 -19.85 -7.18 1.96
C LEU A 10 -19.85 -5.79 2.56
N LYS A 11 -18.92 -5.56 3.48
CA LYS A 11 -18.61 -4.23 4.02
C LYS A 11 -17.14 -3.92 3.86
N GLY A 12 -16.83 -2.63 3.80
CA GLY A 12 -15.47 -2.16 3.61
C GLY A 12 -15.35 -1.00 2.65
N SER A 13 -14.22 -0.88 2.01
CA SER A 13 -13.97 0.19 1.04
C SER A 13 -13.24 -0.33 -0.19
N ILE A 14 -13.65 0.16 -1.35
CA ILE A 14 -12.97 -0.04 -2.63
C ILE A 14 -12.62 1.33 -3.19
N LEU A 15 -11.35 1.52 -3.51
CA LEU A 15 -10.85 2.68 -4.24
C LEU A 15 -10.48 2.25 -5.65
N LEU A 16 -11.00 2.97 -6.63
CA LEU A 16 -10.73 2.77 -8.06
C LEU A 16 -10.07 4.01 -8.62
N SER A 17 -9.04 3.83 -9.40
CA SER A 17 -8.46 4.88 -10.24
C SER A 17 -8.01 4.28 -11.58
N HIS A 18 -7.45 5.13 -12.44
CA HIS A 18 -6.79 4.64 -13.66
C HIS A 18 -5.51 3.83 -13.35
N ASN A 19 -4.94 3.95 -12.15
CA ASN A 19 -3.74 3.20 -11.71
C ASN A 19 -4.07 1.80 -11.20
N GLY A 20 -5.36 1.45 -11.01
CA GLY A 20 -5.77 0.14 -10.50
C GLY A 20 -6.87 0.20 -9.45
N ILE A 21 -6.86 -0.79 -8.58
CA ILE A 21 -7.84 -1.00 -7.51
C ILE A 21 -7.13 -1.24 -6.17
N ASN A 22 -7.66 -0.65 -5.12
CA ASN A 22 -7.29 -0.99 -3.74
C ASN A 22 -8.55 -1.22 -2.92
N PHE A 23 -8.60 -2.31 -2.15
CA PHE A 23 -9.78 -2.60 -1.35
C PHE A 23 -9.46 -3.28 -0.02
N PHE A 24 -10.31 -3.00 0.95
CA PHE A 24 -10.41 -3.68 2.22
C PHE A 24 -11.87 -4.12 2.39
N LEU A 25 -12.11 -5.40 2.40
CA LEU A 25 -13.44 -5.98 2.46
C LEU A 25 -13.54 -7.01 3.57
N ALA A 26 -14.70 -7.07 4.20
CA ALA A 26 -15.03 -8.12 5.15
C ALA A 26 -16.44 -8.68 4.87
N GLY A 27 -16.54 -9.98 5.02
CA GLY A 27 -17.77 -10.75 4.82
C GLY A 27 -17.50 -12.23 5.03
N THR A 28 -18.50 -13.07 4.77
CA THR A 28 -18.33 -14.51 4.84
C THR A 28 -17.34 -15.01 3.77
N LYS A 29 -16.75 -16.18 3.96
CA LYS A 29 -15.88 -16.80 2.93
C LYS A 29 -16.58 -16.91 1.58
N THR A 30 -17.87 -17.26 1.59
CA THR A 30 -18.69 -17.36 0.37
C THR A 30 -18.85 -16.01 -0.31
N SER A 31 -19.16 -14.95 0.47
CA SER A 31 -19.29 -13.58 -0.03
C SER A 31 -18.00 -13.07 -0.65
N ILE A 32 -16.88 -13.23 0.05
CA ILE A 32 -15.56 -12.83 -0.46
C ILE A 32 -15.24 -13.59 -1.76
N ARG A 33 -15.44 -14.91 -1.78
CA ARG A 33 -15.20 -15.71 -3.00
C ARG A 33 -16.07 -15.25 -4.16
N GLY A 34 -17.35 -14.97 -3.91
CA GLY A 34 -18.27 -14.43 -4.93
C GLY A 34 -17.78 -13.12 -5.51
N PHE A 35 -17.29 -12.22 -4.66
CA PHE A 35 -16.71 -10.96 -5.11
C PHE A 35 -15.42 -11.15 -5.93
N LEU A 36 -14.55 -12.07 -5.55
CA LEU A 36 -13.33 -12.34 -6.31
C LEU A 36 -13.66 -12.90 -7.69
N LEU A 37 -14.62 -13.81 -7.80
CA LEU A 37 -15.09 -14.32 -9.10
C LEU A 37 -15.68 -13.20 -9.97
N TYR A 38 -16.46 -12.30 -9.35
CA TYR A 38 -16.95 -11.10 -10.05
C TYR A 38 -15.81 -10.21 -10.53
N LEU A 39 -14.76 -10.03 -9.71
CA LEU A 39 -13.63 -9.19 -10.05
C LEU A 39 -12.79 -9.82 -11.19
N GLU A 40 -12.53 -11.12 -11.10
CA GLU A 40 -11.78 -11.90 -12.11
C GLU A 40 -12.51 -12.03 -13.46
N SER A 41 -13.83 -11.72 -13.51
CA SER A 41 -14.53 -11.64 -14.79
C SER A 41 -14.07 -10.49 -15.68
N ASP A 42 -13.29 -9.56 -15.15
CA ASP A 42 -12.61 -8.50 -15.88
C ASP A 42 -11.10 -8.81 -15.87
N GLU A 43 -10.53 -9.03 -17.05
CA GLU A 43 -9.12 -9.42 -17.26
C GLU A 43 -8.12 -8.48 -16.57
N ARG A 44 -8.48 -7.22 -16.38
CA ARG A 44 -7.64 -6.22 -15.68
C ARG A 44 -7.39 -6.56 -14.22
N PHE A 45 -8.24 -7.39 -13.63
CA PHE A 45 -8.16 -7.74 -12.20
C PHE A 45 -7.78 -9.21 -11.96
N MET A 46 -7.34 -9.92 -13.00
CA MET A 46 -6.83 -11.28 -12.84
C MET A 46 -5.52 -11.29 -12.05
N GLY A 47 -5.40 -12.26 -11.15
CA GLY A 47 -4.14 -12.49 -10.43
C GLY A 47 -3.80 -11.43 -9.37
N ILE A 48 -4.79 -10.70 -8.84
CA ILE A 48 -4.56 -9.76 -7.75
C ILE A 48 -4.01 -10.48 -6.52
N ASP A 49 -2.89 -9.98 -5.99
CA ASP A 49 -2.34 -10.46 -4.72
C ASP A 49 -3.25 -10.05 -3.55
N LEU A 50 -3.64 -11.04 -2.75
CA LEU A 50 -4.61 -10.88 -1.66
C LEU A 50 -3.97 -11.14 -0.32
N LYS A 51 -4.12 -10.20 0.62
CA LYS A 51 -3.81 -10.40 2.03
C LYS A 51 -5.09 -10.77 2.77
N ILE A 52 -5.19 -12.01 3.23
CA ILE A 52 -6.38 -12.54 3.89
C ILE A 52 -6.12 -12.68 5.38
N SER A 53 -7.06 -12.18 6.18
CA SER A 53 -7.10 -12.39 7.63
C SER A 53 -8.51 -12.81 8.07
N TYR A 54 -8.63 -13.34 9.29
CA TYR A 54 -9.89 -13.82 9.83
C TYR A 54 -10.19 -13.10 11.14
N THR A 55 -11.45 -12.79 11.35
CA THR A 55 -11.98 -12.18 12.57
C THR A 55 -13.35 -12.76 12.88
N ASP A 56 -13.77 -12.73 14.12
CA ASP A 56 -15.08 -13.18 14.62
C ASP A 56 -16.13 -12.06 14.62
N TYR A 57 -15.74 -10.82 14.25
CA TYR A 57 -16.64 -9.67 14.16
C TYR A 57 -16.52 -8.97 12.81
N GLN A 58 -17.54 -8.18 12.45
CA GLN A 58 -17.53 -7.35 11.24
C GLN A 58 -16.77 -6.04 11.52
N PRO A 59 -15.54 -5.84 10.98
CA PRO A 59 -14.72 -4.67 11.29
C PRO A 59 -15.20 -3.38 10.61
N PHE A 60 -16.05 -3.48 9.59
CA PHE A 60 -16.53 -2.32 8.83
C PHE A 60 -18.01 -2.04 9.08
N ARG A 61 -18.36 -0.76 9.19
CA ARG A 61 -19.77 -0.35 9.42
C ARG A 61 -20.61 -0.38 8.13
N ARG A 62 -20.00 -0.05 7.00
CA ARG A 62 -20.71 0.12 5.70
C ARG A 62 -19.82 -0.26 4.53
N MET A 63 -20.44 -0.42 3.34
CA MET A 63 -19.74 -0.58 2.08
C MET A 63 -19.53 0.78 1.40
N LEU A 64 -18.33 1.06 0.92
CA LEU A 64 -17.97 2.27 0.18
C LEU A 64 -17.21 1.90 -1.10
N VAL A 65 -17.64 2.43 -2.23
CA VAL A 65 -16.90 2.37 -3.49
C VAL A 65 -16.65 3.80 -3.95
N LYS A 66 -15.39 4.18 -4.11
CA LYS A 66 -15.00 5.54 -4.51
C LYS A 66 -14.09 5.49 -5.73
N ARG A 67 -14.38 6.36 -6.69
CA ARG A 67 -13.42 6.70 -7.77
C ARG A 67 -12.52 7.82 -7.29
N LYS A 68 -11.23 7.65 -7.49
CA LYS A 68 -10.18 8.61 -7.16
C LYS A 68 -9.36 8.93 -8.41
N LYS A 69 -8.74 10.10 -8.48
CA LYS A 69 -7.75 10.42 -9.51
C LYS A 69 -6.55 9.49 -9.37
N GLU A 70 -6.11 9.28 -8.13
CA GLU A 70 -4.99 8.43 -7.74
C GLU A 70 -5.44 7.49 -6.62
N ILE A 71 -4.95 6.24 -6.58
CA ILE A 71 -5.17 5.35 -5.44
C ILE A 71 -4.42 5.88 -4.24
N ILE A 72 -3.18 6.30 -4.45
CA ILE A 72 -2.32 6.94 -3.46
C ILE A 72 -2.16 8.40 -3.89
N SER A 73 -2.56 9.32 -3.02
CA SER A 73 -2.49 10.74 -3.32
C SER A 73 -1.05 11.26 -3.16
N LEU A 74 -0.20 11.01 -4.15
CA LEU A 74 1.15 11.57 -4.20
C LEU A 74 1.13 13.01 -4.73
N GLY A 75 0.19 13.31 -5.65
CA GLY A 75 0.03 14.63 -6.24
C GLY A 75 1.04 14.96 -7.33
N LEU A 76 1.74 13.97 -7.87
CA LEU A 76 2.69 14.11 -8.98
C LEU A 76 2.16 13.34 -10.18
N ASP A 77 1.69 14.05 -11.19
CA ASP A 77 1.14 13.45 -12.42
C ASP A 77 2.21 12.74 -13.27
N GLU A 78 3.49 13.02 -13.02
CA GLU A 78 4.64 12.47 -13.75
C GLU A 78 4.99 11.04 -13.32
N ILE A 79 4.62 10.65 -12.09
CA ILE A 79 4.89 9.33 -11.56
C ILE A 79 3.79 8.36 -11.99
N LYS A 80 4.20 7.36 -12.76
CA LYS A 80 3.31 6.34 -13.30
C LYS A 80 3.69 4.96 -12.74
N PRO A 81 3.07 4.51 -11.66
CA PRO A 81 3.38 3.21 -11.05
C PRO A 81 3.20 2.02 -12.00
N SER A 82 2.38 2.17 -13.04
CA SER A 82 2.18 1.15 -14.08
C SER A 82 3.37 0.95 -15.01
N GLU A 83 4.26 1.94 -15.12
CA GLU A 83 5.43 1.89 -16.01
C GLU A 83 6.69 1.43 -15.26
N PHE A 84 6.83 1.83 -14.00
CA PHE A 84 7.98 1.47 -13.18
C PHE A 84 7.63 1.44 -11.70
N THR A 85 8.05 0.37 -11.01
CA THR A 85 7.99 0.23 -9.55
C THR A 85 9.33 -0.27 -9.02
N GLY A 86 9.66 0.06 -7.77
CA GLY A 86 10.83 -0.48 -7.10
C GLY A 86 10.76 -2.00 -6.96
N LEU A 87 11.90 -2.64 -6.84
CA LEU A 87 11.97 -4.08 -6.59
C LEU A 87 11.33 -4.39 -5.24
N HIS A 88 10.45 -5.40 -5.22
CA HIS A 88 9.86 -5.88 -3.99
C HIS A 88 10.87 -6.74 -3.22
N VAL A 89 11.14 -6.38 -1.99
CA VAL A 89 11.99 -7.15 -1.08
C VAL A 89 11.11 -8.01 -0.18
N SER A 90 11.37 -9.31 -0.13
CA SER A 90 10.64 -10.21 0.76
C SER A 90 10.99 -9.95 2.23
N PRO A 91 10.08 -10.26 3.20
CA PRO A 91 10.41 -10.12 4.62
C PRO A 91 11.66 -10.89 5.05
N THR A 92 11.90 -12.07 4.47
CA THR A 92 13.09 -12.89 4.73
C THR A 92 14.35 -12.20 4.24
N GLU A 93 14.31 -11.65 3.04
CA GLU A 93 15.44 -10.92 2.45
C GLU A 93 15.72 -9.63 3.21
N PHE A 94 14.68 -8.86 3.55
CA PHE A 94 14.84 -7.66 4.37
C PHE A 94 15.47 -7.98 5.73
N LYS A 95 15.02 -9.07 6.38
CA LYS A 95 15.64 -9.52 7.62
C LYS A 95 17.12 -9.88 7.42
N ARG A 96 17.47 -10.58 6.35
CA ARG A 96 18.87 -10.90 6.02
C ARG A 96 19.71 -9.61 5.89
N MET A 97 19.22 -8.61 5.15
CA MET A 97 19.91 -7.33 4.97
C MET A 97 20.20 -6.64 6.32
N LEU A 98 19.23 -6.71 7.25
CA LEU A 98 19.42 -6.17 8.61
C LEU A 98 20.43 -6.96 9.43
N ASP A 99 20.35 -8.28 9.42
CA ASP A 99 21.22 -9.18 10.19
C ASP A 99 22.69 -9.06 9.70
N GLU A 100 22.90 -8.93 8.39
CA GLU A 100 24.20 -8.77 7.75
C GLU A 100 24.71 -7.33 7.79
N LYS A 101 23.92 -6.40 8.32
CA LYS A 101 24.25 -4.97 8.42
C LYS A 101 24.67 -4.36 7.07
N GLU A 102 23.91 -4.68 6.03
CA GLU A 102 24.13 -4.07 4.71
C GLU A 102 24.01 -2.55 4.79
N ASP A 103 24.76 -1.84 3.94
CA ASP A 103 24.72 -0.37 3.88
C ASP A 103 23.46 0.11 3.16
N ILE A 104 22.33 -0.03 3.84
CA ILE A 104 21.00 0.39 3.39
C ILE A 104 20.46 1.53 4.23
N VAL A 105 19.61 2.34 3.65
CA VAL A 105 18.79 3.33 4.36
C VAL A 105 17.37 2.85 4.38
N ILE A 106 16.79 2.69 5.56
CA ILE A 106 15.41 2.26 5.73
C ILE A 106 14.56 3.50 5.89
N LEU A 107 13.59 3.71 4.99
CA LEU A 107 12.67 4.84 5.06
C LEU A 107 11.28 4.36 5.52
N ASP A 108 10.82 4.92 6.62
CA ASP A 108 9.43 4.77 7.04
C ASP A 108 8.57 5.78 6.29
N THR A 109 7.75 5.30 5.35
CA THR A 109 6.91 6.15 4.51
C THR A 109 5.51 6.31 5.06
N ARG A 110 5.26 5.89 6.31
CA ARG A 110 3.99 6.02 7.00
C ARG A 110 3.80 7.44 7.54
N ASN A 111 2.58 7.73 7.96
CA ASN A 111 2.30 9.00 8.63
C ASN A 111 2.87 9.04 10.05
N ASP A 112 3.12 10.23 10.57
CA ASP A 112 3.68 10.49 11.90
C ASP A 112 2.94 9.78 13.04
N TYR A 113 1.61 9.67 12.97
CA TYR A 113 0.82 8.96 13.98
C TYR A 113 1.03 7.44 13.95
N GLU A 114 1.47 6.87 12.83
CA GLU A 114 1.79 5.45 12.70
C GLU A 114 3.22 5.15 13.18
N THR A 115 4.18 6.03 12.86
CA THR A 115 5.58 5.90 13.29
C THR A 115 5.71 5.99 14.81
N ARG A 116 4.87 6.81 15.48
CA ARG A 116 4.81 6.91 16.95
C ARG A 116 4.38 5.61 17.65
N ILE A 117 3.68 4.72 16.97
CA ILE A 117 3.30 3.40 17.53
C ILE A 117 4.50 2.45 17.53
N GLY A 118 5.40 2.60 16.58
CA GLY A 118 6.60 1.80 16.41
C GLY A 118 7.12 1.84 14.98
N SER A 119 8.41 1.64 14.83
CA SER A 119 9.15 1.68 13.56
C SER A 119 10.23 0.61 13.58
N PHE A 120 10.81 0.26 12.45
CA PHE A 120 12.01 -0.58 12.43
C PHE A 120 13.18 0.19 13.04
N GLU A 121 14.03 -0.54 13.77
CA GLU A 121 15.25 0.05 14.35
C GLU A 121 16.12 0.65 13.25
N GLY A 122 16.54 1.89 13.44
CA GLY A 122 17.36 2.62 12.47
C GLY A 122 16.58 3.16 11.25
N ALA A 123 15.27 3.00 11.19
CA ALA A 123 14.48 3.59 10.12
C ALA A 123 14.42 5.12 10.25
N VAL A 124 14.53 5.78 9.11
CA VAL A 124 14.39 7.23 8.99
C VAL A 124 12.90 7.56 8.92
N ASP A 125 12.42 8.29 9.92
CA ASP A 125 11.08 8.86 9.93
C ASP A 125 11.08 10.16 9.10
N LEU A 126 10.17 10.26 8.15
CA LEU A 126 10.02 11.43 7.29
C LEU A 126 9.16 12.53 7.91
N ASP A 127 8.58 12.30 9.10
CA ASP A 127 7.68 13.22 9.84
C ASP A 127 6.58 13.81 8.95
N ILE A 128 5.92 12.96 8.17
CA ILE A 128 4.86 13.36 7.24
C ILE A 128 3.48 13.14 7.86
N GLN A 129 2.61 14.14 7.76
CA GLN A 129 1.22 14.03 8.18
C GLN A 129 0.33 13.43 7.08
N SER A 130 0.78 13.54 5.84
CA SER A 130 0.11 13.00 4.67
C SER A 130 1.14 12.58 3.64
N PHE A 131 0.85 11.50 2.91
CA PHE A 131 1.74 11.03 1.83
C PHE A 131 1.98 12.07 0.72
N ARG A 132 1.15 13.11 0.64
CA ARG A 132 1.39 14.28 -0.24
C ARG A 132 2.63 15.08 0.14
N ASP A 133 3.07 14.97 1.38
CA ASP A 133 4.25 15.68 1.87
C ASP A 133 5.53 14.90 1.56
N PHE A 134 5.41 13.63 1.19
CA PHE A 134 6.52 12.72 0.93
C PHE A 134 7.54 13.29 -0.07
N PRO A 135 7.19 13.83 -1.26
CA PRO A 135 8.16 14.36 -2.20
C PRO A 135 9.04 15.46 -1.58
N LYS A 136 8.43 16.39 -0.85
CA LYS A 136 9.15 17.47 -0.18
C LYS A 136 10.03 16.99 0.98
N SER A 137 9.65 15.89 1.63
CA SER A 137 10.42 15.33 2.73
C SER A 137 11.63 14.55 2.22
N ILE A 138 11.51 13.86 1.08
CA ILE A 138 12.63 13.20 0.41
C ILE A 138 13.71 14.20 -0.03
N GLU A 139 13.32 15.38 -0.52
CA GLU A 139 14.27 16.44 -0.91
C GLU A 139 15.15 16.92 0.24
N LYS A 140 14.70 16.76 1.48
CA LYS A 140 15.43 17.17 2.70
C LYS A 140 16.39 16.11 3.23
N LEU A 141 16.34 14.90 2.68
CA LEU A 141 17.24 13.83 3.11
C LEU A 141 18.71 14.18 2.81
N PRO A 142 19.65 13.71 3.65
CA PRO A 142 21.07 13.90 3.41
C PRO A 142 21.49 13.41 2.01
N ASP A 143 22.35 14.18 1.35
CA ASP A 143 22.83 13.82 0.00
C ASP A 143 23.55 12.47 -0.02
N GLU A 144 24.15 12.05 1.08
CA GLU A 144 24.78 10.73 1.22
C GLU A 144 23.83 9.57 1.01
N TYR A 145 22.51 9.76 1.25
CA TYR A 145 21.49 8.72 1.03
C TYR A 145 21.23 8.46 -0.46
N LYS A 146 21.53 9.43 -1.33
CA LYS A 146 21.36 9.28 -2.79
C LYS A 146 22.27 8.21 -3.40
N SER A 147 23.38 7.89 -2.72
CA SER A 147 24.32 6.86 -3.17
C SER A 147 24.07 5.49 -2.54
N LYS A 148 23.08 5.37 -1.64
CA LYS A 148 22.78 4.15 -0.91
C LYS A 148 21.55 3.44 -1.44
N THR A 149 21.44 2.16 -1.16
CA THR A 149 20.23 1.41 -1.39
C THR A 149 19.16 1.86 -0.40
N LEU A 150 18.03 2.38 -0.92
CA LEU A 150 16.89 2.80 -0.11
C LEU A 150 15.89 1.64 -0.03
N VAL A 151 15.54 1.23 1.17
CA VAL A 151 14.48 0.26 1.45
C VAL A 151 13.31 1.00 2.09
N MET A 152 12.17 1.01 1.43
CA MET A 152 10.98 1.72 1.90
C MET A 152 9.91 0.74 2.35
N TYR A 153 9.16 1.08 3.38
CA TYR A 153 8.01 0.31 3.82
C TYR A 153 6.84 1.19 4.26
N CYS A 154 5.64 0.63 4.19
CA CYS A 154 4.41 1.25 4.71
C CYS A 154 3.52 0.19 5.36
N THR A 155 2.39 0.59 5.92
CA THR A 155 1.46 -0.30 6.63
C THR A 155 0.85 -1.38 5.72
N GLY A 156 0.42 -1.03 4.52
CA GLY A 156 -0.27 -1.94 3.58
C GLY A 156 0.58 -2.49 2.46
N GLY A 157 1.83 -2.03 2.31
CA GLY A 157 2.68 -2.38 1.17
C GLY A 157 2.25 -1.72 -0.15
N ILE A 158 1.25 -0.84 -0.13
CA ILE A 158 0.75 -0.19 -1.34
C ILE A 158 1.57 1.05 -1.73
N LEU A 159 2.18 1.74 -0.75
CA LEU A 159 3.02 2.90 -1.00
C LEU A 159 4.37 2.51 -1.61
N SER A 160 4.88 1.33 -1.28
CA SER A 160 6.11 0.79 -1.85
C SER A 160 6.01 0.43 -3.34
N LEU A 161 4.82 0.42 -3.91
CA LEU A 161 4.61 0.26 -5.35
C LEU A 161 4.88 1.56 -6.12
N ILE A 162 4.99 2.69 -5.42
CA ILE A 162 5.35 3.96 -6.04
C ILE A 162 6.85 4.12 -5.93
N HIS A 163 7.54 3.79 -7.01
CA HIS A 163 8.97 4.05 -7.10
C HIS A 163 9.20 5.53 -7.35
N ILE A 164 10.03 6.12 -6.50
CA ILE A 164 10.53 7.47 -6.68
C ILE A 164 11.99 7.32 -7.07
N SER A 165 12.26 7.45 -8.34
CA SER A 165 13.61 7.56 -8.89
C SER A 165 14.08 9.02 -8.82
#